data_cd02bfdca96a7287ccd0021b90f70517
#
_entry.id   cd02bfdca96a7287ccd0021b90f70517
#
_cell.length_a   1.000
_cell.length_b   1.000
_cell.length_c   1.000
_cell.angle_alpha   90.00
_cell.angle_beta   90.00
_cell.angle_gamma   90.00
#
_symmetry.space_group_name_H-M   'P 1'
#
loop_
_entity.id
_entity.type
_entity.pdbx_description
1 polymer ?
#
loop_
_entity_poly.entity_id
_entity_poly.type
_entity_poly.pdbx_seq_one_letter_code
_entity_poly.pdbx_strand_id
1 'polypeptide(L)'
;MPLAALTLTAGVSCGTGKNAEEGVKGRPNILLILADDLGYSDLGCYGGEVHTPNLDRLAQNGLRFSRFYNAGRSCPTRASLLTGLYPHQAGIGRMTFDDHLPGYRGTMTHNGVTIAEALKQNGYQTGMIGKWHVAETPLRTDQREWLAHQVQHEEFAPKENYPTHRGFDNFYGTIYGVVDYFDPFSLVNGEEPVKDVPTGYYSTIALSDSAVSYIGRYAKSEKPFFMYLAYHSPHWPLHALEEDIKKYEDVYKVGWETIREARFERMKKLGIFGNQTDFLSNRQSAKEWESNPDREWDAHAMAVHAAMIDRMDQGIGKVLQELERTGELDNTLILFMSDNGCSPEVCQDYSPGENDRPDMMRDGTPIVYPRKKEAMPGPETTFASLGPEWANVANTPFRFWKAKMYEGGICSPMIAHWPAGIKVAKGSVTDEPCHIVDVMATSLELAKSNYPAIYKGNKILPMQGESMVPVFKNGKRKGHTYIGFEHFNEKALMSNDGWKIIQPGNKARWELYNLNTDRSEQHNLADTYPDRVAAMVKEYEAWAERSMVVPAPR
;
A
#
# COMPACT_ATOMS: atom_id res chain seq x y z
N MET A 1 -53.30 78.25 -5.06
CA MET A 1 -53.50 76.87 -4.56
C MET A 1 -52.58 75.98 -5.37
N PRO A 2 -51.50 75.45 -4.82
CA PRO A 2 -50.57 74.61 -5.56
C PRO A 2 -50.91 73.10 -5.43
N LEU A 3 -50.82 72.45 -6.60
CA LEU A 3 -50.88 70.99 -6.73
C LEU A 3 -49.66 70.29 -6.06
N ALA A 4 -49.92 69.30 -5.24
CA ALA A 4 -48.91 68.44 -4.72
C ALA A 4 -48.63 67.28 -5.71
N ALA A 5 -47.39 67.17 -6.14
CA ALA A 5 -46.91 66.02 -6.94
C ALA A 5 -46.43 64.92 -6.00
N LEU A 6 -47.07 63.73 -6.08
CA LEU A 6 -46.61 62.50 -5.45
C LEU A 6 -45.50 61.84 -6.34
N THR A 7 -44.29 61.78 -5.84
CA THR A 7 -43.21 60.97 -6.44
C THR A 7 -43.23 59.59 -5.84
N LEU A 8 -43.56 58.57 -6.64
CA LEU A 8 -43.33 57.14 -6.31
C LEU A 8 -41.84 56.83 -6.54
N THR A 9 -41.14 56.52 -5.46
CA THR A 9 -39.81 55.89 -5.54
C THR A 9 -39.96 54.38 -5.60
N ALA A 10 -39.68 53.79 -6.75
CA ALA A 10 -39.53 52.34 -6.91
C ALA A 10 -38.20 51.90 -6.27
N GLY A 11 -38.28 51.18 -5.16
CA GLY A 11 -37.14 50.53 -4.55
C GLY A 11 -36.71 49.33 -5.35
N VAL A 12 -35.57 49.44 -6.05
CA VAL A 12 -34.89 48.26 -6.62
C VAL A 12 -34.20 47.52 -5.51
N SER A 13 -34.78 46.38 -5.09
CA SER A 13 -34.15 45.44 -4.21
C SER A 13 -33.05 44.71 -5.01
N CYS A 14 -31.80 45.12 -4.85
CA CYS A 14 -30.66 44.33 -5.24
C CYS A 14 -30.58 43.12 -4.32
N GLY A 15 -31.11 41.98 -4.77
CA GLY A 15 -30.83 40.67 -4.20
C GLY A 15 -29.35 40.37 -4.42
N THR A 16 -28.55 40.58 -3.40
CA THR A 16 -27.19 40.02 -3.33
C THR A 16 -27.32 38.52 -3.32
N GLY A 17 -27.20 37.90 -4.50
CA GLY A 17 -26.90 36.48 -4.60
C GLY A 17 -25.59 36.23 -3.84
N LYS A 18 -25.69 35.66 -2.66
CA LYS A 18 -24.55 35.02 -2.04
C LYS A 18 -24.12 33.89 -2.98
N ASN A 19 -23.11 34.15 -3.80
CA ASN A 19 -22.30 33.09 -4.36
C ASN A 19 -21.75 32.32 -3.15
N ALA A 20 -22.26 31.15 -2.95
CA ALA A 20 -21.70 30.17 -2.05
C ALA A 20 -20.36 29.67 -2.64
N GLU A 21 -19.33 30.47 -2.61
CA GLU A 21 -17.98 29.99 -2.35
C GLU A 21 -17.97 29.58 -0.88
N GLU A 22 -18.60 28.45 -0.57
CA GLU A 22 -18.36 27.77 0.70
C GLU A 22 -16.88 27.45 0.73
N GLY A 23 -16.15 28.20 1.53
CA GLY A 23 -14.72 28.13 1.65
C GLY A 23 -14.30 26.73 2.07
N VAL A 24 -13.54 26.06 1.21
CA VAL A 24 -12.72 24.90 1.58
C VAL A 24 -11.96 25.31 2.84
N LYS A 25 -12.26 24.65 3.98
CA LYS A 25 -11.48 24.78 5.20
C LYS A 25 -10.01 24.65 4.80
N GLY A 26 -9.19 25.62 5.00
CA GLY A 26 -7.75 25.72 4.74
C GLY A 26 -7.07 24.51 4.12
N ARG A 27 -6.05 23.96 4.75
CA ARG A 27 -5.31 22.78 4.26
C ARG A 27 -6.13 21.49 4.46
N PRO A 28 -6.13 20.54 3.50
CA PRO A 28 -6.90 19.29 3.62
C PRO A 28 -6.35 18.37 4.70
N ASN A 29 -7.20 17.53 5.25
CA ASN A 29 -6.77 16.32 5.93
C ASN A 29 -6.16 15.36 4.91
N ILE A 30 -5.27 14.48 5.38
CA ILE A 30 -4.62 13.48 4.53
C ILE A 30 -4.77 12.11 5.23
N LEU A 31 -5.43 11.19 4.54
CA LEU A 31 -5.59 9.81 4.98
C LEU A 31 -4.91 8.89 3.95
N LEU A 32 -3.81 8.26 4.38
CA LEU A 32 -3.15 7.20 3.61
C LEU A 32 -3.67 5.85 4.11
N ILE A 33 -4.21 5.04 3.22
CA ILE A 33 -4.64 3.66 3.51
C ILE A 33 -3.75 2.73 2.69
N LEU A 34 -3.00 1.87 3.38
CA LEU A 34 -2.08 0.93 2.75
C LEU A 34 -2.52 -0.50 3.06
N ALA A 35 -2.81 -1.27 2.01
CA ALA A 35 -2.98 -2.71 2.09
C ALA A 35 -1.61 -3.41 2.00
N ASP A 36 -1.51 -4.64 2.49
CA ASP A 36 -0.31 -5.46 2.54
C ASP A 36 -0.49 -6.69 1.65
N ASP A 37 0.35 -6.85 0.62
CA ASP A 37 0.28 -7.95 -0.36
C ASP A 37 -1.01 -7.99 -1.22
N LEU A 38 -1.74 -6.89 -1.37
CA LEU A 38 -2.93 -6.83 -2.23
C LEU A 38 -2.54 -6.85 -3.71
N GLY A 39 -3.06 -7.82 -4.46
CA GLY A 39 -2.81 -7.94 -5.89
C GLY A 39 -3.50 -6.83 -6.71
N TYR A 40 -2.94 -6.57 -7.91
CA TYR A 40 -3.41 -5.48 -8.78
C TYR A 40 -4.90 -5.57 -9.14
N SER A 41 -5.42 -6.78 -9.30
CA SER A 41 -6.80 -7.03 -9.74
C SER A 41 -7.76 -7.50 -8.64
N ASP A 42 -7.36 -7.46 -7.37
CA ASP A 42 -8.20 -8.01 -6.30
C ASP A 42 -9.44 -7.15 -5.99
N LEU A 43 -9.42 -5.85 -6.28
CA LEU A 43 -10.54 -4.94 -6.03
C LEU A 43 -11.57 -4.96 -7.14
N GLY A 44 -12.86 -4.81 -6.82
CA GLY A 44 -13.95 -4.70 -7.79
C GLY A 44 -13.71 -3.62 -8.85
N CYS A 45 -13.28 -2.42 -8.43
CA CYS A 45 -12.96 -1.31 -9.34
C CYS A 45 -11.69 -1.52 -10.18
N TYR A 46 -10.92 -2.58 -9.93
CA TYR A 46 -9.81 -3.06 -10.75
C TYR A 46 -10.08 -4.42 -11.41
N GLY A 47 -11.31 -4.89 -11.43
CA GLY A 47 -11.73 -6.10 -12.14
C GLY A 47 -11.86 -7.35 -11.28
N GLY A 48 -11.60 -7.28 -9.97
CA GLY A 48 -11.78 -8.36 -9.03
C GLY A 48 -13.24 -8.77 -8.85
N GLU A 49 -13.45 -9.98 -8.35
CA GLU A 49 -14.76 -10.49 -7.94
C GLU A 49 -15.01 -10.31 -6.44
N VAL A 50 -13.99 -9.86 -5.69
CA VAL A 50 -14.11 -9.60 -4.27
C VAL A 50 -15.05 -8.42 -4.04
N HIS A 51 -15.93 -8.55 -3.08
CA HIS A 51 -16.90 -7.52 -2.73
C HIS A 51 -16.24 -6.36 -1.99
N THR A 52 -15.97 -5.25 -2.70
CA THR A 52 -15.27 -4.06 -2.18
C THR A 52 -16.07 -2.76 -2.42
N PRO A 53 -17.34 -2.68 -1.96
CA PRO A 53 -18.23 -1.57 -2.32
C PRO A 53 -17.76 -0.21 -1.83
N ASN A 54 -17.00 -0.13 -0.73
CA ASN A 54 -16.52 1.12 -0.18
C ASN A 54 -15.33 1.66 -0.98
N LEU A 55 -14.38 0.80 -1.36
CA LEU A 55 -13.29 1.15 -2.26
C LEU A 55 -13.79 1.45 -3.67
N ASP A 56 -14.79 0.69 -4.17
CA ASP A 56 -15.43 0.94 -5.44
C ASP A 56 -16.13 2.31 -5.45
N ARG A 57 -16.78 2.71 -4.35
CA ARG A 57 -17.37 4.03 -4.16
C ARG A 57 -16.32 5.15 -4.19
N LEU A 58 -15.16 4.96 -3.54
CA LEU A 58 -14.04 5.90 -3.60
C LEU A 58 -13.54 6.04 -5.05
N ALA A 59 -13.38 4.92 -5.75
CA ALA A 59 -12.94 4.91 -7.15
C ALA A 59 -13.94 5.60 -8.09
N GLN A 60 -15.25 5.34 -7.93
CA GLN A 60 -16.30 5.95 -8.74
C GLN A 60 -16.41 7.47 -8.55
N ASN A 61 -16.08 7.97 -7.35
CA ASN A 61 -16.12 9.39 -7.02
C ASN A 61 -14.74 10.07 -7.01
N GLY A 62 -13.69 9.34 -7.35
CA GLY A 62 -12.31 9.78 -7.35
C GLY A 62 -11.59 9.50 -8.66
N LEU A 63 -10.31 9.20 -8.56
CA LEU A 63 -9.39 8.94 -9.67
C LEU A 63 -8.66 7.62 -9.40
N ARG A 64 -8.65 6.71 -10.38
CA ARG A 64 -7.86 5.48 -10.36
C ARG A 64 -6.57 5.65 -11.15
N PHE A 65 -5.49 5.05 -10.67
CA PHE A 65 -4.20 5.04 -11.35
C PHE A 65 -3.93 3.65 -11.93
N SER A 66 -3.66 3.57 -13.23
CA SER A 66 -3.26 2.32 -13.88
C SER A 66 -1.75 2.08 -13.83
N ARG A 67 -0.96 3.11 -13.44
CA ARG A 67 0.51 3.08 -13.36
C ARG A 67 1.01 3.70 -12.06
N PHE A 68 0.68 3.07 -10.92
CA PHE A 68 1.23 3.48 -9.63
C PHE A 68 2.23 2.44 -9.14
N TYR A 69 3.45 2.89 -8.88
CA TYR A 69 4.58 2.02 -8.60
C TYR A 69 5.00 2.08 -7.13
N ASN A 70 5.33 0.93 -6.57
CA ASN A 70 5.89 0.74 -5.23
C ASN A 70 7.36 0.28 -5.33
N ALA A 71 7.97 -0.14 -4.21
CA ALA A 71 9.36 -0.63 -4.19
C ALA A 71 9.47 -2.17 -4.20
N GLY A 72 8.42 -2.87 -4.61
CA GLY A 72 8.38 -4.33 -4.81
C GLY A 72 8.28 -5.17 -3.54
N ARG A 73 8.45 -4.59 -2.35
CA ARG A 73 8.31 -5.27 -1.06
C ARG A 73 7.91 -4.32 0.06
N SER A 74 7.30 -4.89 1.11
CA SER A 74 6.62 -4.17 2.17
C SER A 74 7.50 -3.12 2.88
N CYS A 75 8.59 -3.52 3.56
CA CYS A 75 9.40 -2.57 4.32
C CYS A 75 10.11 -1.52 3.44
N PRO A 76 10.69 -1.83 2.26
CA PRO A 76 11.21 -0.83 1.34
C PRO A 76 10.15 0.19 0.89
N THR A 77 8.96 -0.29 0.54
CA THR A 77 7.84 0.58 0.12
C THR A 77 7.39 1.49 1.24
N ARG A 78 7.22 0.97 2.47
CA ARG A 78 6.80 1.76 3.64
C ARG A 78 7.82 2.83 3.99
N ALA A 79 9.10 2.52 3.94
CA ALA A 79 10.17 3.51 4.13
C ALA A 79 10.13 4.61 3.07
N SER A 80 9.94 4.24 1.80
CA SER A 80 9.82 5.20 0.69
C SER A 80 8.55 6.06 0.78
N LEU A 81 7.40 5.46 1.11
CA LEU A 81 6.14 6.17 1.34
C LEU A 81 6.30 7.24 2.40
N LEU A 82 6.88 6.86 3.54
CA LEU A 82 6.97 7.74 4.71
C LEU A 82 7.99 8.87 4.54
N THR A 83 9.06 8.67 3.77
CA THR A 83 10.17 9.63 3.67
C THR A 83 10.27 10.39 2.36
N GLY A 84 9.63 9.89 1.29
CA GLY A 84 9.81 10.42 -0.07
C GLY A 84 11.21 10.16 -0.64
N LEU A 85 11.96 9.23 -0.05
CA LEU A 85 13.27 8.76 -0.50
C LEU A 85 13.16 7.37 -1.13
N TYR A 86 14.12 6.99 -1.97
CA TYR A 86 14.24 5.59 -2.36
C TYR A 86 14.59 4.71 -1.15
N PRO A 87 14.25 3.42 -1.15
CA PRO A 87 14.38 2.55 0.03
C PRO A 87 15.79 2.55 0.64
N HIS A 88 16.81 2.48 -0.21
CA HIS A 88 18.22 2.47 0.21
C HIS A 88 18.64 3.79 0.85
N GLN A 89 18.18 4.92 0.31
CA GLN A 89 18.42 6.23 0.93
C GLN A 89 17.79 6.33 2.32
N ALA A 90 16.64 5.64 2.51
CA ALA A 90 15.98 5.55 3.80
C ALA A 90 16.61 4.48 4.74
N GLY A 91 17.58 3.69 4.25
CA GLY A 91 18.27 2.66 5.02
C GLY A 91 17.63 1.27 4.97
N ILE A 92 16.56 1.08 4.19
CA ILE A 92 15.80 -0.19 4.09
C ILE A 92 15.82 -0.69 2.63
N GLY A 93 17.00 -0.93 2.08
CA GLY A 93 17.15 -1.48 0.71
C GLY A 93 16.72 -2.96 0.59
N ARG A 94 16.70 -3.72 1.71
CA ARG A 94 16.29 -5.13 1.74
C ARG A 94 15.15 -5.36 2.70
N MET A 95 15.48 -5.77 3.91
CA MET A 95 14.53 -6.10 4.99
C MET A 95 14.89 -5.34 6.26
N THR A 96 14.30 -5.71 7.39
CA THR A 96 14.52 -5.08 8.70
C THR A 96 15.65 -5.72 9.51
N PHE A 97 16.74 -6.10 8.85
CA PHE A 97 17.99 -6.53 9.49
C PHE A 97 19.16 -5.69 8.97
N ASP A 98 20.16 -5.44 9.81
CA ASP A 98 21.30 -4.55 9.49
C ASP A 98 22.42 -5.32 8.78
N ASP A 99 22.62 -5.05 7.50
CA ASP A 99 23.76 -5.53 6.71
C ASP A 99 25.02 -4.65 6.90
N HIS A 100 25.00 -3.66 7.80
CA HIS A 100 26.08 -2.73 8.10
C HIS A 100 26.54 -1.86 6.91
N LEU A 101 25.71 -1.69 5.90
CA LEU A 101 25.93 -0.83 4.75
C LEU A 101 24.95 0.37 4.77
N PRO A 102 25.35 1.55 4.24
CA PRO A 102 24.52 2.75 4.34
C PRO A 102 23.07 2.59 3.83
N GLY A 103 22.87 1.89 2.71
CA GLY A 103 21.55 1.63 2.12
C GLY A 103 20.80 0.45 2.75
N TYR A 104 21.38 -0.27 3.71
CA TYR A 104 20.90 -1.56 4.19
C TYR A 104 21.00 -1.69 5.72
N ARG A 105 20.48 -0.68 6.42
CA ARG A 105 20.55 -0.56 7.89
C ARG A 105 19.45 -1.31 8.62
N GLY A 106 18.48 -1.87 7.90
CA GLY A 106 17.34 -2.57 8.48
C GLY A 106 16.37 -1.70 9.27
N THR A 107 16.69 -0.43 9.44
CA THR A 107 15.84 0.57 10.10
C THR A 107 15.76 1.85 9.29
N MET A 108 14.62 2.54 9.38
CA MET A 108 14.44 3.83 8.72
C MET A 108 15.35 4.89 9.38
N THR A 109 16.42 5.27 8.66
CA THR A 109 17.45 6.19 9.14
C THR A 109 16.94 7.63 9.24
N HIS A 110 17.79 8.50 9.84
CA HIS A 110 17.55 9.94 9.86
C HIS A 110 18.08 10.68 8.61
N ASN A 111 18.32 9.96 7.51
CA ASN A 111 18.63 10.57 6.20
C ASN A 111 17.44 11.35 5.62
N GLY A 112 16.22 11.05 6.06
CA GLY A 112 14.99 11.74 5.70
C GLY A 112 14.09 12.00 6.90
N VAL A 113 13.20 12.97 6.75
CA VAL A 113 12.06 13.17 7.64
C VAL A 113 10.88 12.36 7.15
N THR A 114 10.00 11.94 8.05
CA THR A 114 8.73 11.33 7.66
C THR A 114 7.68 12.39 7.28
N ILE A 115 6.65 11.98 6.55
CA ILE A 115 5.47 12.83 6.29
C ILE A 115 4.91 13.35 7.62
N ALA A 116 4.81 12.49 8.63
CA ALA A 116 4.31 12.86 9.95
C ALA A 116 5.19 13.92 10.62
N GLU A 117 6.52 13.76 10.61
CA GLU A 117 7.46 14.74 11.16
C GLU A 117 7.31 16.11 10.48
N ALA A 118 7.22 16.13 9.15
CA ALA A 118 7.10 17.36 8.38
C ALA A 118 5.73 18.05 8.57
N LEU A 119 4.65 17.29 8.57
CA LEU A 119 3.30 17.82 8.73
C LEU A 119 3.02 18.26 10.17
N LYS A 120 3.54 17.56 11.17
CA LYS A 120 3.46 17.96 12.58
C LYS A 120 4.08 19.33 12.83
N GLN A 121 5.24 19.62 12.22
CA GLN A 121 5.85 20.95 12.27
C GLN A 121 4.95 22.04 11.67
N ASN A 122 4.09 21.65 10.73
CA ASN A 122 3.14 22.56 10.09
C ASN A 122 1.72 22.52 10.73
N GLY A 123 1.63 22.02 11.97
CA GLY A 123 0.43 22.08 12.80
C GLY A 123 -0.63 21.02 12.54
N TYR A 124 -0.28 19.93 11.82
CA TYR A 124 -1.16 18.78 11.70
C TYR A 124 -1.17 17.94 12.99
N GLN A 125 -2.31 17.36 13.31
CA GLN A 125 -2.42 16.23 14.22
C GLN A 125 -2.01 14.96 13.46
N THR A 126 -1.25 14.07 14.08
CA THR A 126 -0.68 12.93 13.36
C THR A 126 -1.03 11.61 14.05
N GLY A 127 -1.53 10.65 13.30
CA GLY A 127 -1.89 9.33 13.81
C GLY A 127 -1.43 8.22 12.87
N MET A 128 -0.96 7.13 13.46
CA MET A 128 -0.68 5.90 12.75
C MET A 128 -1.43 4.74 13.37
N ILE A 129 -1.97 3.90 12.52
CA ILE A 129 -2.67 2.68 12.93
C ILE A 129 -2.20 1.54 12.04
N GLY A 130 -1.83 0.40 12.66
CA GLY A 130 -1.47 -0.84 11.98
C GLY A 130 0.02 -1.10 11.85
N LYS A 131 0.42 -1.70 10.73
CA LYS A 131 1.75 -2.26 10.51
C LYS A 131 2.82 -1.18 10.30
N TRP A 132 3.87 -1.17 11.17
CA TRP A 132 5.03 -0.28 11.03
C TRP A 132 6.08 -0.84 10.06
N HIS A 133 6.75 -1.92 10.43
CA HIS A 133 7.68 -2.71 9.60
C HIS A 133 8.83 -1.91 8.94
N VAL A 134 9.33 -0.88 9.61
CA VAL A 134 10.48 -0.07 9.17
C VAL A 134 11.48 0.19 10.30
N ALA A 135 11.48 -0.68 11.31
CA ALA A 135 12.45 -0.74 12.39
C ALA A 135 13.16 -2.08 12.36
N GLU A 136 14.45 -2.08 12.67
CA GLU A 136 15.18 -3.31 12.90
C GLU A 136 14.52 -4.09 14.03
N THR A 137 14.23 -5.35 13.77
CA THR A 137 13.59 -6.24 14.74
C THR A 137 14.53 -7.41 15.03
N PRO A 138 14.84 -7.69 16.32
CA PRO A 138 15.70 -8.81 16.68
C PRO A 138 15.12 -10.12 16.17
N LEU A 139 15.94 -10.94 15.54
CA LEU A 139 15.56 -12.32 15.22
C LEU A 139 15.47 -13.12 16.52
N ARG A 140 14.38 -13.84 16.70
CA ARG A 140 14.15 -14.74 17.82
C ARG A 140 13.86 -16.13 17.27
N THR A 141 14.40 -17.14 17.88
CA THR A 141 14.27 -18.54 17.45
C THR A 141 13.40 -19.37 18.36
N ASP A 142 13.02 -18.85 19.54
CA ASP A 142 12.17 -19.52 20.53
C ASP A 142 10.85 -18.77 20.70
N GLN A 143 9.74 -19.45 20.42
CA GLN A 143 8.38 -18.93 20.57
C GLN A 143 8.07 -18.51 22.01
N ARG A 144 8.61 -19.20 23.01
CA ARG A 144 8.39 -18.85 24.42
C ARG A 144 9.03 -17.51 24.76
N GLU A 145 10.19 -17.20 24.17
CA GLU A 145 10.82 -15.88 24.31
C GLU A 145 9.93 -14.78 23.68
N TRP A 146 9.28 -15.08 22.56
CA TRP A 146 8.36 -14.16 21.90
C TRP A 146 7.15 -13.83 22.78
N LEU A 147 6.50 -14.88 23.32
CA LEU A 147 5.35 -14.71 24.21
C LEU A 147 5.75 -14.00 25.50
N ALA A 148 6.88 -14.38 26.10
CA ALA A 148 7.40 -13.72 27.30
C ALA A 148 7.70 -12.23 27.04
N HIS A 149 8.26 -11.89 25.90
CA HIS A 149 8.54 -10.52 25.50
C HIS A 149 7.28 -9.66 25.44
N GLN A 150 6.20 -10.15 24.83
CA GLN A 150 4.91 -9.42 24.78
C GLN A 150 4.34 -9.19 26.18
N VAL A 151 4.40 -10.22 27.05
CA VAL A 151 3.83 -10.15 28.40
C VAL A 151 4.69 -9.33 29.36
N GLN A 152 6.03 -9.38 29.22
CA GLN A 152 6.98 -8.69 30.10
C GLN A 152 7.16 -7.19 29.79
N HIS A 153 6.53 -6.68 28.72
CA HIS A 153 6.67 -5.29 28.26
C HIS A 153 8.08 -4.90 27.81
N GLU A 154 8.81 -5.84 27.25
CA GLU A 154 10.08 -5.50 26.60
C GLU A 154 9.85 -4.75 25.27
N GLU A 155 10.87 -4.06 24.82
CA GLU A 155 10.85 -3.33 23.56
C GLU A 155 10.96 -4.28 22.37
N PHE A 156 10.11 -4.11 21.35
CA PHE A 156 10.16 -4.90 20.12
C PHE A 156 11.21 -4.41 19.11
N ALA A 157 11.65 -3.18 19.26
CA ALA A 157 12.75 -2.52 18.55
C ALA A 157 13.23 -1.37 19.43
N PRO A 158 14.39 -0.75 19.17
CA PRO A 158 14.78 0.49 19.84
C PRO A 158 13.65 1.52 19.75
N LYS A 159 13.21 2.10 20.89
CA LYS A 159 12.04 3.00 20.94
C LYS A 159 12.16 4.22 20.04
N GLU A 160 13.38 4.73 19.82
CA GLU A 160 13.64 5.82 18.88
C GLU A 160 13.20 5.50 17.45
N ASN A 161 12.99 4.21 17.12
CA ASN A 161 12.52 3.74 15.82
C ASN A 161 11.00 3.50 15.79
N TYR A 162 10.28 3.74 16.91
CA TYR A 162 8.82 3.62 16.95
C TYR A 162 8.14 4.79 16.23
N PRO A 163 6.91 4.63 15.75
CA PRO A 163 6.16 5.69 15.09
C PRO A 163 6.06 6.99 15.91
N THR A 164 5.94 6.88 17.24
CA THR A 164 5.85 8.03 18.17
C THR A 164 7.10 8.91 18.14
N HIS A 165 8.28 8.34 17.90
CA HIS A 165 9.55 9.07 17.72
C HIS A 165 9.77 9.54 16.28
N ARG A 166 8.96 9.06 15.35
CA ARG A 166 9.01 9.41 13.92
C ARG A 166 7.81 10.28 13.49
N GLY A 167 7.33 11.13 14.41
CA GLY A 167 6.40 12.21 14.13
C GLY A 167 4.93 11.94 14.38
N PHE A 168 4.54 10.72 14.74
CA PHE A 168 3.14 10.40 15.05
C PHE A 168 2.80 10.70 16.51
N ASP A 169 1.74 11.46 16.74
CA ASP A 169 1.23 11.77 18.08
C ASP A 169 0.55 10.58 18.73
N ASN A 170 -0.08 9.74 17.91
CA ASN A 170 -0.79 8.54 18.33
C ASN A 170 -0.37 7.35 17.47
N PHE A 171 -0.20 6.21 18.10
CA PHE A 171 0.07 4.94 17.43
C PHE A 171 -0.72 3.80 18.08
N TYR A 172 -1.34 2.95 17.27
CA TYR A 172 -1.88 1.66 17.67
C TYR A 172 -1.61 0.65 16.55
N GLY A 173 -0.80 -0.37 16.80
CA GLY A 173 -0.46 -1.33 15.77
C GLY A 173 0.75 -2.17 16.12
N THR A 174 1.33 -2.85 15.13
CA THR A 174 2.44 -3.78 15.29
C THR A 174 3.76 -3.19 14.80
N ILE A 175 4.83 -3.47 15.53
CA ILE A 175 6.19 -3.08 15.12
C ILE A 175 6.71 -4.03 14.05
N TYR A 176 6.43 -5.35 14.18
CA TYR A 176 6.85 -6.39 13.24
C TYR A 176 5.97 -6.46 11.99
N GLY A 177 6.49 -7.13 10.96
CA GLY A 177 5.88 -7.19 9.65
C GLY A 177 4.87 -8.31 9.45
N VAL A 178 5.04 -9.43 10.14
CA VAL A 178 4.18 -10.61 10.04
C VAL A 178 3.61 -10.90 11.41
N VAL A 179 2.28 -10.99 11.49
CA VAL A 179 1.58 -11.22 12.75
C VAL A 179 0.34 -12.06 12.54
N ASP A 180 -0.08 -12.76 13.56
CA ASP A 180 -1.39 -13.37 13.67
C ASP A 180 -2.49 -12.29 13.70
N TYR A 181 -3.64 -12.54 13.08
CA TYR A 181 -4.75 -11.57 13.05
C TYR A 181 -5.61 -11.59 14.30
N PHE A 182 -5.63 -12.71 15.01
CA PHE A 182 -6.43 -12.91 16.23
C PHE A 182 -5.61 -12.68 17.50
N ASP A 183 -4.30 -12.93 17.44
CA ASP A 183 -3.37 -12.74 18.54
C ASP A 183 -2.03 -12.13 18.09
N PRO A 184 -2.04 -10.86 17.62
CA PRO A 184 -0.87 -10.26 16.99
C PRO A 184 0.27 -10.04 17.98
N PHE A 185 1.43 -10.62 17.67
CA PHE A 185 2.69 -10.30 18.34
C PHE A 185 3.14 -8.87 18.02
N SER A 186 3.89 -8.25 18.91
CA SER A 186 4.40 -6.87 18.79
C SER A 186 3.32 -5.78 18.68
N LEU A 187 2.09 -6.08 19.09
CA LEU A 187 1.04 -5.08 19.19
C LEU A 187 1.34 -4.10 20.33
N VAL A 188 1.32 -2.80 20.02
CA VAL A 188 1.55 -1.72 21.00
C VAL A 188 0.47 -0.63 20.88
N ASN A 189 0.24 0.06 21.99
CA ASN A 189 -0.57 1.26 22.07
C ASN A 189 0.32 2.42 22.54
N GLY A 190 0.63 3.34 21.65
CA GLY A 190 1.70 4.31 21.87
C GLY A 190 3.06 3.62 21.85
N GLU A 191 3.63 3.41 23.02
CA GLU A 191 4.92 2.71 23.22
C GLU A 191 4.79 1.47 24.11
N GLU A 192 3.59 1.25 24.66
CA GLU A 192 3.35 0.17 25.60
C GLU A 192 2.83 -1.08 24.90
N PRO A 193 3.46 -2.25 25.10
CA PRO A 193 2.96 -3.52 24.60
C PRO A 193 1.55 -3.83 25.08
N VAL A 194 0.68 -4.25 24.16
CA VAL A 194 -0.65 -4.75 24.50
C VAL A 194 -0.50 -6.20 24.96
N LYS A 195 -0.63 -6.44 26.26
CA LYS A 195 -0.38 -7.77 26.87
C LYS A 195 -1.36 -8.84 26.39
N ASP A 196 -2.63 -8.48 26.40
CA ASP A 196 -3.72 -9.37 26.05
C ASP A 196 -4.68 -8.68 25.10
N VAL A 197 -5.23 -9.45 24.19
CA VAL A 197 -6.32 -9.03 23.32
C VAL A 197 -7.65 -9.60 23.83
N PRO A 198 -8.78 -8.89 23.69
CA PRO A 198 -10.08 -9.40 24.13
C PRO A 198 -10.49 -10.62 23.30
N THR A 199 -11.31 -11.50 23.90
CA THR A 199 -11.93 -12.61 23.17
C THR A 199 -12.68 -12.10 21.94
N GLY A 200 -12.46 -12.74 20.80
CA GLY A 200 -13.01 -12.33 19.51
C GLY A 200 -12.27 -11.16 18.86
N TYR A 201 -11.06 -10.84 19.33
CA TYR A 201 -10.20 -9.87 18.66
C TYR A 201 -9.92 -10.32 17.22
N TYR A 202 -9.97 -9.36 16.31
CA TYR A 202 -9.50 -9.53 14.92
C TYR A 202 -8.87 -8.22 14.47
N SER A 203 -7.59 -8.24 14.10
CA SER A 203 -6.77 -7.04 13.92
C SER A 203 -7.36 -6.06 12.91
N THR A 204 -7.91 -6.54 11.78
CA THR A 204 -8.51 -5.67 10.75
C THR A 204 -9.67 -4.84 11.32
N ILE A 205 -10.49 -5.42 12.20
CA ILE A 205 -11.57 -4.71 12.90
C ILE A 205 -10.99 -3.71 13.88
N ALA A 206 -10.06 -4.14 14.74
CA ALA A 206 -9.47 -3.29 15.76
C ALA A 206 -8.73 -2.07 15.18
N LEU A 207 -8.03 -2.25 14.05
CA LEU A 207 -7.37 -1.16 13.34
C LEU A 207 -8.40 -0.16 12.77
N SER A 208 -9.48 -0.66 12.18
CA SER A 208 -10.55 0.17 11.63
C SER A 208 -11.26 0.98 12.73
N ASP A 209 -11.60 0.34 13.84
CA ASP A 209 -12.26 0.98 14.97
C ASP A 209 -11.33 2.01 15.65
N SER A 210 -10.03 1.76 15.70
CA SER A 210 -9.03 2.73 16.15
C SER A 210 -8.95 3.95 15.24
N ALA A 211 -9.02 3.76 13.91
CA ALA A 211 -9.05 4.84 12.95
C ALA A 211 -10.30 5.71 13.12
N VAL A 212 -11.47 5.10 13.27
CA VAL A 212 -12.73 5.79 13.59
C VAL A 212 -12.57 6.63 14.85
N SER A 213 -12.02 6.04 15.93
CA SER A 213 -11.79 6.74 17.19
C SER A 213 -10.85 7.94 17.04
N TYR A 214 -9.76 7.80 16.26
CA TYR A 214 -8.81 8.89 16.04
C TYR A 214 -9.43 10.02 15.22
N ILE A 215 -10.17 9.71 14.14
CA ILE A 215 -10.89 10.70 13.33
C ILE A 215 -11.88 11.47 14.19
N GLY A 216 -12.70 10.77 15.00
CA GLY A 216 -13.67 11.41 15.88
C GLY A 216 -13.04 12.33 16.95
N ARG A 217 -11.79 12.06 17.37
CA ARG A 217 -11.01 12.95 18.24
C ARG A 217 -10.44 14.15 17.50
N TYR A 218 -9.83 13.90 16.32
CA TYR A 218 -9.17 14.96 15.53
C TYR A 218 -10.18 15.97 15.00
N ALA A 219 -11.36 15.54 14.58
CA ALA A 219 -12.43 16.40 14.09
C ALA A 219 -12.97 17.39 15.12
N LYS A 220 -12.67 17.22 16.43
CA LYS A 220 -13.02 18.19 17.49
C LYS A 220 -12.09 19.41 17.50
N SER A 221 -11.01 19.38 16.73
CA SER A 221 -10.03 20.44 16.60
C SER A 221 -10.13 21.11 15.24
N GLU A 222 -9.80 22.41 15.15
CA GLU A 222 -9.68 23.12 13.86
C GLU A 222 -8.41 22.77 13.09
N LYS A 223 -7.50 21.97 13.69
CA LYS A 223 -6.26 21.54 13.04
C LYS A 223 -6.54 20.42 12.05
N PRO A 224 -5.95 20.45 10.84
CA PRO A 224 -6.01 19.30 9.95
C PRO A 224 -5.27 18.10 10.56
N PHE A 225 -5.60 16.91 10.07
CA PHE A 225 -4.90 15.69 10.49
C PHE A 225 -4.20 14.99 9.32
N PHE A 226 -3.15 14.29 9.65
CA PHE A 226 -2.51 13.27 8.83
C PHE A 226 -2.67 11.91 9.52
N MET A 227 -3.26 10.96 8.82
CA MET A 227 -3.42 9.59 9.33
C MET A 227 -2.83 8.59 8.34
N TYR A 228 -2.03 7.67 8.86
CA TYR A 228 -1.53 6.51 8.13
C TYR A 228 -2.18 5.25 8.68
N LEU A 229 -3.14 4.69 7.93
CA LEU A 229 -3.85 3.44 8.23
C LEU A 229 -3.24 2.32 7.40
N ALA A 230 -2.38 1.52 8.02
CA ALA A 230 -1.60 0.47 7.41
C ALA A 230 -2.14 -0.90 7.82
N TYR A 231 -3.04 -1.47 7.04
CA TYR A 231 -3.58 -2.79 7.30
C TYR A 231 -2.52 -3.88 7.14
N HIS A 232 -2.68 -5.00 7.86
CA HIS A 232 -1.97 -6.24 7.60
C HIS A 232 -2.61 -7.02 6.44
N SER A 233 -3.92 -6.81 6.22
CA SER A 233 -4.71 -7.50 5.22
C SER A 233 -4.33 -7.10 3.78
N PRO A 234 -4.28 -8.07 2.85
CA PRO A 234 -4.52 -9.50 3.00
C PRO A 234 -3.24 -10.36 3.11
N HIS A 235 -2.14 -9.85 3.70
CA HIS A 235 -0.90 -10.62 3.92
C HIS A 235 -1.16 -11.91 4.72
N TRP A 236 -0.43 -12.99 4.41
CA TRP A 236 -0.48 -14.21 5.23
C TRP A 236 0.02 -13.97 6.68
N PRO A 237 -0.42 -14.78 7.66
CA PRO A 237 -1.22 -16.00 7.54
C PRO A 237 -2.63 -15.71 7.05
N LEU A 238 -3.19 -16.67 6.28
CA LEU A 238 -4.56 -16.60 5.77
C LEU A 238 -5.54 -16.81 6.92
N HIS A 239 -5.91 -15.73 7.57
CA HIS A 239 -6.80 -15.67 8.72
C HIS A 239 -8.02 -14.82 8.38
N ALA A 240 -9.22 -15.38 8.50
CA ALA A 240 -10.46 -14.63 8.28
C ALA A 240 -11.59 -15.16 9.17
N LEU A 241 -12.60 -14.33 9.35
CA LEU A 241 -13.81 -14.72 10.05
C LEU A 241 -14.63 -15.68 9.19
N GLU A 242 -15.16 -16.74 9.78
CA GLU A 242 -15.93 -17.77 9.08
C GLU A 242 -17.10 -17.17 8.29
N GLU A 243 -17.78 -16.17 8.82
CA GLU A 243 -18.90 -15.48 8.17
C GLU A 243 -18.51 -14.79 6.86
N ASP A 244 -17.26 -14.31 6.74
CA ASP A 244 -16.75 -13.71 5.51
C ASP A 244 -16.26 -14.78 4.53
N ILE A 245 -15.62 -15.85 5.01
CA ILE A 245 -15.17 -16.97 4.17
C ILE A 245 -16.36 -17.59 3.41
N LYS A 246 -17.48 -17.81 4.09
CA LYS A 246 -18.71 -18.40 3.52
C LYS A 246 -19.22 -17.67 2.28
N LYS A 247 -18.95 -16.39 2.14
CA LYS A 247 -19.35 -15.61 0.96
C LYS A 247 -18.63 -16.05 -0.32
N TYR A 248 -17.47 -16.70 -0.18
CA TYR A 248 -16.55 -17.03 -1.27
C TYR A 248 -16.29 -18.52 -1.48
N GLU A 249 -16.93 -19.42 -0.69
CA GLU A 249 -16.66 -20.86 -0.69
C GLU A 249 -16.76 -21.52 -2.08
N ASP A 250 -17.66 -21.03 -2.95
CA ASP A 250 -17.89 -21.61 -4.27
C ASP A 250 -17.22 -20.81 -5.41
N VAL A 251 -16.75 -19.59 -5.13
CA VAL A 251 -16.29 -18.66 -6.16
C VAL A 251 -15.04 -19.18 -6.87
N TYR A 252 -14.11 -19.77 -6.14
CA TYR A 252 -12.78 -20.13 -6.65
C TYR A 252 -12.64 -21.58 -7.08
N LYS A 253 -13.71 -22.40 -6.96
CA LYS A 253 -13.73 -23.81 -7.40
C LYS A 253 -13.60 -23.97 -8.92
N VAL A 254 -13.83 -22.88 -9.68
CA VAL A 254 -13.68 -22.84 -11.14
C VAL A 254 -12.23 -22.75 -11.61
N GLY A 255 -11.28 -22.50 -10.71
CA GLY A 255 -9.84 -22.54 -10.97
C GLY A 255 -9.19 -21.25 -11.43
N TRP A 256 -7.87 -21.31 -11.52
CA TRP A 256 -7.00 -20.14 -11.71
C TRP A 256 -7.25 -19.44 -13.06
N GLU A 257 -7.33 -20.19 -14.15
CA GLU A 257 -7.49 -19.66 -15.50
C GLU A 257 -8.80 -18.91 -15.65
N THR A 258 -9.89 -19.54 -15.21
CA THR A 258 -11.25 -18.98 -15.33
C THR A 258 -11.36 -17.65 -14.57
N ILE A 259 -10.84 -17.59 -13.35
CA ILE A 259 -10.85 -16.35 -12.55
C ILE A 259 -9.98 -15.29 -13.20
N ARG A 260 -8.78 -15.65 -13.65
CA ARG A 260 -7.81 -14.73 -14.26
C ARG A 260 -8.35 -14.10 -15.55
N GLU A 261 -8.93 -14.90 -16.44
CA GLU A 261 -9.57 -14.43 -17.66
C GLU A 261 -10.78 -13.53 -17.36
N ALA A 262 -11.63 -13.94 -16.42
CA ALA A 262 -12.78 -13.15 -16.01
C ALA A 262 -12.37 -11.79 -15.42
N ARG A 263 -11.31 -11.72 -14.61
CA ARG A 263 -10.75 -10.47 -14.09
C ARG A 263 -10.29 -9.57 -15.24
N PHE A 264 -9.52 -10.10 -16.19
CA PHE A 264 -9.03 -9.33 -17.32
C PHE A 264 -10.14 -8.79 -18.21
N GLU A 265 -11.19 -9.58 -18.47
CA GLU A 265 -12.37 -9.12 -19.21
C GLU A 265 -13.12 -7.99 -18.49
N ARG A 266 -13.21 -8.04 -17.15
CA ARG A 266 -13.80 -6.94 -16.36
C ARG A 266 -12.90 -5.69 -16.41
N MET A 267 -11.57 -5.84 -16.33
CA MET A 267 -10.63 -4.71 -16.45
C MET A 267 -10.77 -3.97 -17.79
N LYS A 268 -10.94 -4.71 -18.88
CA LYS A 268 -11.22 -4.12 -20.21
C LYS A 268 -12.52 -3.30 -20.20
N LYS A 269 -13.59 -3.86 -19.65
CA LYS A 269 -14.89 -3.15 -19.52
C LYS A 269 -14.80 -1.92 -18.63
N LEU A 270 -13.95 -1.93 -17.61
CA LEU A 270 -13.70 -0.81 -16.70
C LEU A 270 -12.75 0.26 -17.31
N GLY A 271 -12.16 -0.01 -18.48
CA GLY A 271 -11.26 0.91 -19.17
C GLY A 271 -9.93 1.15 -18.44
N ILE A 272 -9.47 0.20 -17.61
CA ILE A 272 -8.26 0.36 -16.79
C ILE A 272 -7.03 0.64 -17.64
N PHE A 273 -6.96 0.08 -18.84
CA PHE A 273 -5.82 0.19 -19.76
C PHE A 273 -6.16 0.93 -21.06
N GLY A 274 -7.25 1.70 -21.08
CA GLY A 274 -7.69 2.41 -22.27
C GLY A 274 -7.96 1.45 -23.43
N ASN A 275 -7.27 1.69 -24.58
CA ASN A 275 -7.45 0.86 -25.78
C ASN A 275 -6.54 -0.38 -25.83
N GLN A 276 -5.72 -0.64 -24.83
CA GLN A 276 -4.87 -1.83 -24.78
C GLN A 276 -5.69 -3.01 -24.27
N THR A 277 -5.98 -3.99 -25.13
CA THR A 277 -6.94 -5.08 -24.84
C THR A 277 -6.34 -6.49 -24.94
N ASP A 278 -5.11 -6.65 -25.47
CA ASP A 278 -4.52 -7.95 -25.75
C ASP A 278 -3.12 -8.10 -25.11
N PHE A 279 -3.07 -8.06 -23.76
CA PHE A 279 -1.80 -8.20 -23.07
C PHE A 279 -1.89 -9.05 -21.79
N LEU A 280 -2.85 -9.97 -21.70
CA LEU A 280 -2.87 -10.91 -20.58
C LEU A 280 -1.59 -11.76 -20.65
N SER A 281 -0.74 -11.65 -19.61
CA SER A 281 0.51 -12.41 -19.57
C SER A 281 0.24 -13.92 -19.46
N ASN A 282 1.19 -14.74 -19.89
CA ASN A 282 1.13 -16.16 -19.60
C ASN A 282 1.26 -16.38 -18.08
N ARG A 283 0.59 -17.41 -17.55
CA ARG A 283 0.80 -17.81 -16.16
C ARG A 283 2.26 -18.20 -15.92
N GLN A 284 2.76 -17.92 -14.72
CA GLN A 284 4.13 -18.23 -14.33
C GLN A 284 4.28 -19.65 -13.74
N SER A 285 3.21 -20.44 -13.74
CA SER A 285 3.19 -21.82 -13.30
C SER A 285 2.70 -22.74 -14.43
N ALA A 286 3.30 -23.94 -14.52
CA ALA A 286 2.86 -24.98 -15.45
C ALA A 286 1.79 -25.91 -14.86
N LYS A 287 1.36 -25.69 -13.61
CA LYS A 287 0.31 -26.49 -12.99
C LYS A 287 -1.02 -26.21 -13.64
N GLU A 288 -1.76 -27.28 -13.95
CA GLU A 288 -3.12 -27.23 -14.48
C GLU A 288 -4.13 -27.46 -13.37
N TRP A 289 -5.19 -26.64 -13.32
CA TRP A 289 -6.22 -26.76 -12.29
C TRP A 289 -6.86 -28.15 -12.24
N GLU A 290 -7.21 -28.70 -13.39
CA GLU A 290 -7.91 -29.99 -13.48
C GLU A 290 -7.10 -31.17 -12.95
N SER A 291 -5.78 -31.10 -13.00
CA SER A 291 -4.85 -32.12 -12.48
C SER A 291 -4.36 -31.84 -11.06
N ASN A 292 -4.77 -30.74 -10.45
CA ASN A 292 -4.35 -30.36 -9.10
C ASN A 292 -5.04 -31.24 -8.05
N PRO A 293 -4.32 -32.04 -7.26
CA PRO A 293 -4.93 -32.90 -6.22
C PRO A 293 -5.49 -32.08 -5.04
N ASP A 294 -5.05 -30.84 -4.87
CA ASP A 294 -5.36 -29.98 -3.72
C ASP A 294 -6.39 -28.88 -4.07
N ARG A 295 -7.21 -29.07 -5.11
CA ARG A 295 -8.15 -28.05 -5.61
C ARG A 295 -9.07 -27.46 -4.54
N GLU A 296 -9.57 -28.29 -3.64
CA GLU A 296 -10.46 -27.84 -2.58
C GLU A 296 -9.72 -26.93 -1.60
N TRP A 297 -8.50 -27.29 -1.22
CA TRP A 297 -7.67 -26.47 -0.35
C TRP A 297 -7.28 -25.15 -1.02
N ASP A 298 -6.83 -25.20 -2.27
CA ASP A 298 -6.40 -24.01 -3.01
C ASP A 298 -7.59 -23.04 -3.26
N ALA A 299 -8.77 -23.57 -3.59
CA ALA A 299 -9.99 -22.76 -3.71
C ALA A 299 -10.37 -22.10 -2.38
N HIS A 300 -10.29 -22.85 -1.28
CA HIS A 300 -10.59 -22.34 0.05
C HIS A 300 -9.55 -21.30 0.49
N ALA A 301 -8.26 -21.50 0.22
CA ALA A 301 -7.22 -20.52 0.51
C ALA A 301 -7.49 -19.17 -0.16
N MET A 302 -7.95 -19.18 -1.42
CA MET A 302 -8.33 -17.94 -2.10
C MET A 302 -9.64 -17.35 -1.55
N ALA A 303 -10.58 -18.18 -1.09
CA ALA A 303 -11.79 -17.70 -0.41
C ALA A 303 -11.43 -16.97 0.90
N VAL A 304 -10.47 -17.47 1.67
CA VAL A 304 -9.97 -16.79 2.88
C VAL A 304 -9.31 -15.45 2.51
N HIS A 305 -8.46 -15.42 1.47
CA HIS A 305 -7.84 -14.18 1.00
C HIS A 305 -8.89 -13.13 0.60
N ALA A 306 -9.90 -13.54 -0.15
CA ALA A 306 -11.02 -12.67 -0.54
C ALA A 306 -11.79 -12.16 0.69
N ALA A 307 -12.02 -13.01 1.68
CA ALA A 307 -12.68 -12.66 2.94
C ALA A 307 -11.88 -11.62 3.74
N MET A 308 -10.54 -11.72 3.75
CA MET A 308 -9.66 -10.73 4.37
C MET A 308 -9.78 -9.36 3.71
N ILE A 309 -9.87 -9.31 2.38
CA ILE A 309 -10.06 -8.07 1.61
C ILE A 309 -11.45 -7.48 1.85
N ASP A 310 -12.51 -8.30 1.81
CA ASP A 310 -13.89 -7.89 2.10
C ASP A 310 -13.97 -7.27 3.52
N ARG A 311 -13.38 -7.92 4.53
CA ARG A 311 -13.36 -7.38 5.89
C ARG A 311 -12.59 -6.05 6.00
N MET A 312 -11.51 -5.89 5.25
CA MET A 312 -10.78 -4.62 5.16
C MET A 312 -11.67 -3.53 4.53
N ASP A 313 -12.37 -3.84 3.45
CA ASP A 313 -13.30 -2.90 2.81
C ASP A 313 -14.44 -2.48 3.74
N GLN A 314 -15.00 -3.40 4.51
CA GLN A 314 -16.01 -3.10 5.53
C GLN A 314 -15.44 -2.14 6.60
N GLY A 315 -14.20 -2.36 7.03
CA GLY A 315 -13.49 -1.47 7.95
C GLY A 315 -13.28 -0.08 7.39
N ILE A 316 -12.87 0.01 6.11
CA ILE A 316 -12.76 1.29 5.39
C ILE A 316 -14.11 1.98 5.31
N GLY A 317 -15.20 1.22 5.10
CA GLY A 317 -16.57 1.74 5.14
C GLY A 317 -16.90 2.47 6.45
N LYS A 318 -16.51 1.91 7.61
CA LYS A 318 -16.68 2.59 8.91
C LYS A 318 -15.87 3.88 9.00
N VAL A 319 -14.64 3.87 8.48
CA VAL A 319 -13.77 5.06 8.44
C VAL A 319 -14.39 6.17 7.59
N LEU A 320 -14.92 5.83 6.42
CA LEU A 320 -15.61 6.79 5.54
C LEU A 320 -16.88 7.35 6.18
N GLN A 321 -17.68 6.51 6.84
CA GLN A 321 -18.86 6.94 7.59
C GLN A 321 -18.50 7.93 8.71
N GLU A 322 -17.37 7.73 9.39
CA GLU A 322 -16.92 8.65 10.42
C GLU A 322 -16.47 10.00 9.85
N LEU A 323 -15.77 9.99 8.70
CA LEU A 323 -15.42 11.22 7.97
C LEU A 323 -16.69 11.98 7.50
N GLU A 324 -17.70 11.27 7.05
CA GLU A 324 -19.00 11.85 6.68
C GLU A 324 -19.70 12.44 7.91
N ARG A 325 -19.79 11.66 9.00
CA ARG A 325 -20.44 12.07 10.26
C ARG A 325 -19.81 13.31 10.88
N THR A 326 -18.49 13.44 10.74
CA THR A 326 -17.73 14.59 11.27
C THR A 326 -17.68 15.78 10.29
N GLY A 327 -18.18 15.61 9.06
CA GLY A 327 -18.14 16.63 8.01
C GLY A 327 -16.74 16.87 7.42
N GLU A 328 -15.83 15.89 7.56
CA GLU A 328 -14.44 16.01 7.11
C GLU A 328 -14.17 15.34 5.75
N LEU A 329 -15.10 14.51 5.22
CA LEU A 329 -14.87 13.74 4.00
C LEU A 329 -14.52 14.61 2.81
N ASP A 330 -15.23 15.71 2.59
CA ASP A 330 -15.04 16.57 1.42
C ASP A 330 -13.64 17.22 1.40
N ASN A 331 -13.10 17.54 2.58
CA ASN A 331 -11.78 18.16 2.74
C ASN A 331 -10.69 17.15 3.16
N THR A 332 -10.89 15.87 2.91
CA THR A 332 -9.89 14.82 3.16
C THR A 332 -9.39 14.23 1.85
N LEU A 333 -8.08 14.36 1.58
CA LEU A 333 -7.42 13.56 0.55
C LEU A 333 -7.26 12.14 1.09
N ILE A 334 -7.93 11.18 0.47
CA ILE A 334 -7.79 9.76 0.75
C ILE A 334 -6.99 9.12 -0.39
N LEU A 335 -5.88 8.46 -0.05
CA LEU A 335 -5.07 7.66 -0.97
C LEU A 335 -5.10 6.21 -0.49
N PHE A 336 -5.72 5.32 -1.25
CA PHE A 336 -5.67 3.88 -1.03
C PHE A 336 -4.65 3.26 -2.00
N MET A 337 -3.77 2.37 -1.49
CA MET A 337 -2.74 1.70 -2.29
C MET A 337 -2.29 0.38 -1.64
N SER A 338 -1.54 -0.44 -2.38
CA SER A 338 -0.85 -1.63 -1.86
C SER A 338 0.67 -1.40 -1.82
N ASP A 339 1.35 -2.03 -0.88
CA ASP A 339 2.80 -1.90 -0.70
C ASP A 339 3.64 -2.74 -1.67
N ASN A 340 3.07 -3.76 -2.27
CA ASN A 340 3.64 -4.57 -3.36
C ASN A 340 2.54 -5.39 -4.03
N GLY A 341 2.89 -6.14 -5.05
CA GLY A 341 1.98 -7.14 -5.61
C GLY A 341 1.74 -8.31 -4.67
N CYS A 342 0.72 -9.13 -4.95
CA CYS A 342 0.36 -10.29 -4.13
C CYS A 342 1.56 -11.24 -3.95
N SER A 343 1.65 -11.86 -2.78
CA SER A 343 2.75 -12.73 -2.38
C SER A 343 2.63 -14.15 -2.95
N PRO A 344 3.69 -14.69 -3.55
CA PRO A 344 3.78 -16.08 -3.99
C PRO A 344 4.27 -17.02 -2.89
N GLU A 345 4.55 -16.50 -1.70
CA GLU A 345 5.19 -17.24 -0.61
C GLU A 345 4.35 -18.46 -0.23
N VAL A 346 5.04 -19.57 0.10
CA VAL A 346 4.45 -20.83 0.57
C VAL A 346 4.89 -21.02 2.01
N CYS A 347 4.23 -20.30 2.93
CA CYS A 347 4.65 -20.27 4.33
C CYS A 347 4.38 -21.60 5.05
N GLN A 348 3.50 -22.44 4.54
CA GLN A 348 3.26 -23.77 5.04
C GLN A 348 4.47 -24.72 4.92
N ASP A 349 5.45 -24.38 4.06
CA ASP A 349 6.73 -25.11 3.94
C ASP A 349 7.77 -24.64 4.98
N TYR A 350 7.47 -23.57 5.71
CA TYR A 350 8.37 -23.03 6.72
C TYR A 350 8.37 -23.89 7.99
N SER A 351 9.48 -23.85 8.71
CA SER A 351 9.55 -24.49 10.02
C SER A 351 8.92 -23.60 11.08
N PRO A 352 7.99 -24.12 11.90
CA PRO A 352 7.48 -23.38 13.04
C PRO A 352 8.60 -22.97 14.00
N GLY A 353 8.43 -21.82 14.66
CA GLY A 353 9.39 -21.27 15.62
C GLY A 353 10.61 -20.55 15.02
N GLU A 354 10.71 -20.47 13.68
CA GLU A 354 11.79 -19.74 13.02
C GLU A 354 11.28 -18.40 12.47
N ASN A 355 12.09 -17.35 12.59
CA ASN A 355 11.90 -16.07 11.87
C ASN A 355 10.45 -15.54 11.87
N ASP A 356 9.91 -15.17 13.00
CA ASP A 356 8.56 -14.59 13.15
C ASP A 356 7.40 -15.57 12.88
N ARG A 357 7.66 -16.88 12.97
CA ARG A 357 6.64 -17.91 12.70
C ARG A 357 6.32 -18.65 13.98
N PRO A 358 5.19 -18.32 14.62
CA PRO A 358 4.81 -18.93 15.88
C PRO A 358 4.54 -20.43 15.72
N ASP A 359 4.91 -21.22 16.73
CA ASP A 359 4.55 -22.64 16.84
C ASP A 359 3.36 -22.87 17.79
N MET A 360 2.98 -21.85 18.55
CA MET A 360 1.84 -21.86 19.45
C MET A 360 1.23 -20.46 19.64
N MET A 361 -0.01 -20.43 20.04
CA MET A 361 -0.71 -19.23 20.51
C MET A 361 -0.28 -18.86 21.94
N ARG A 362 -0.68 -17.67 22.44
CA ARG A 362 -0.34 -17.21 23.81
C ARG A 362 -0.85 -18.16 24.90
N ASP A 363 -1.99 -18.80 24.68
CA ASP A 363 -2.57 -19.78 25.61
C ASP A 363 -1.90 -21.17 25.54
N GLY A 364 -0.92 -21.36 24.65
CA GLY A 364 -0.21 -22.61 24.43
C GLY A 364 -0.87 -23.53 23.40
N THR A 365 -1.95 -23.13 22.74
CA THR A 365 -2.57 -23.89 21.66
C THR A 365 -1.59 -24.01 20.48
N PRO A 366 -1.28 -25.23 19.99
CA PRO A 366 -0.38 -25.41 18.85
C PRO A 366 -0.91 -24.78 17.56
N ILE A 367 -0.02 -24.14 16.80
CA ILE A 367 -0.31 -23.63 15.45
C ILE A 367 0.10 -24.68 14.42
N VAL A 368 -0.79 -24.91 13.45
CA VAL A 368 -0.60 -25.91 12.38
C VAL A 368 -0.12 -25.21 11.12
N TYR A 369 1.02 -25.68 10.62
CA TYR A 369 1.51 -25.35 9.27
C TYR A 369 1.14 -26.52 8.35
N PRO A 370 0.12 -26.38 7.51
CA PRO A 370 -0.43 -27.52 6.77
C PRO A 370 0.42 -27.88 5.55
N ARG A 371 1.64 -28.40 5.77
CA ARG A 371 2.61 -28.74 4.70
C ARG A 371 2.03 -29.64 3.62
N LYS A 372 1.17 -30.56 4.01
CA LYS A 372 0.44 -31.46 3.09
C LYS A 372 -1.02 -31.04 2.92
N LYS A 373 -1.34 -29.81 3.31
CA LYS A 373 -2.71 -29.27 3.24
C LYS A 373 -3.73 -30.09 4.06
N GLU A 374 -3.31 -30.63 5.22
CA GLU A 374 -4.18 -31.41 6.11
C GLU A 374 -5.19 -30.54 6.87
N ALA A 375 -4.86 -29.26 7.08
CA ALA A 375 -5.74 -28.29 7.74
C ALA A 375 -6.13 -27.20 6.75
N MET A 376 -7.40 -26.77 6.81
CA MET A 376 -7.90 -25.65 6.01
C MET A 376 -7.44 -24.32 6.62
N PRO A 377 -6.97 -23.33 5.82
CA PRO A 377 -6.67 -21.98 6.30
C PRO A 377 -7.94 -21.25 6.76
N GLY A 378 -7.74 -20.20 7.54
CA GLY A 378 -8.83 -19.35 8.05
C GLY A 378 -8.82 -19.19 9.56
N PRO A 379 -8.82 -20.27 10.34
CA PRO A 379 -8.75 -20.20 11.80
C PRO A 379 -7.39 -19.70 12.32
N GLU A 380 -7.40 -19.11 13.51
CA GLU A 380 -6.23 -18.61 14.24
C GLU A 380 -5.17 -19.70 14.50
N THR A 381 -5.58 -20.98 14.53
CA THR A 381 -4.69 -22.13 14.77
C THR A 381 -3.98 -22.63 13.53
N THR A 382 -4.16 -21.98 12.35
CA THR A 382 -3.50 -22.37 11.10
C THR A 382 -2.56 -21.28 10.60
N PHE A 383 -1.49 -21.67 9.93
CA PHE A 383 -0.54 -20.73 9.35
C PHE A 383 -0.27 -21.09 7.89
N ALA A 384 -0.97 -20.42 6.97
CA ALA A 384 -0.97 -20.73 5.54
C ALA A 384 -0.88 -19.48 4.68
N SER A 385 -0.49 -19.64 3.42
CA SER A 385 -0.43 -18.59 2.39
C SER A 385 -0.98 -19.08 1.07
N LEU A 386 -1.19 -18.16 0.10
CA LEU A 386 -1.81 -18.47 -1.20
C LEU A 386 -0.95 -19.33 -2.12
N GLY A 387 0.37 -19.09 -2.13
CA GLY A 387 1.26 -19.65 -3.13
C GLY A 387 1.23 -18.93 -4.49
N PRO A 388 2.10 -19.38 -5.43
CA PRO A 388 2.35 -18.65 -6.67
C PRO A 388 1.18 -18.64 -7.67
N GLU A 389 0.35 -19.67 -7.69
CA GLU A 389 -0.74 -19.78 -8.65
C GLU A 389 -1.78 -18.68 -8.42
N TRP A 390 -2.30 -18.55 -7.20
CA TRP A 390 -3.25 -17.51 -6.84
C TRP A 390 -2.62 -16.11 -6.79
N ALA A 391 -1.32 -16.00 -6.42
CA ALA A 391 -0.62 -14.73 -6.51
C ALA A 391 -0.57 -14.21 -7.95
N ASN A 392 -0.41 -15.09 -8.95
CA ASN A 392 -0.46 -14.71 -10.35
C ASN A 392 -1.87 -14.28 -10.80
N VAL A 393 -2.92 -14.91 -10.27
CA VAL A 393 -4.31 -14.48 -10.50
C VAL A 393 -4.57 -13.11 -9.88
N ALA A 394 -4.16 -12.90 -8.64
CA ALA A 394 -4.31 -11.63 -7.93
C ALA A 394 -3.61 -10.46 -8.64
N ASN A 395 -2.47 -10.72 -9.29
CA ASN A 395 -1.71 -9.73 -10.03
C ASN A 395 -2.11 -9.61 -11.52
N THR A 396 -3.25 -10.19 -11.94
CA THR A 396 -3.76 -10.03 -13.31
C THR A 396 -3.75 -8.55 -13.73
N PRO A 397 -3.29 -8.20 -14.93
CA PRO A 397 -2.89 -9.04 -16.05
C PRO A 397 -1.38 -9.32 -16.12
N PHE A 398 -0.63 -8.88 -15.11
CA PHE A 398 0.81 -8.79 -15.12
C PHE A 398 1.51 -10.14 -14.87
N ARG A 399 2.81 -10.17 -15.20
CA ARG A 399 3.72 -11.25 -14.87
C ARG A 399 4.22 -11.10 -13.45
N PHE A 400 4.48 -12.23 -12.82
CA PHE A 400 5.09 -12.30 -11.50
C PHE A 400 4.29 -11.62 -10.37
N TRP A 401 4.98 -11.25 -9.28
CA TRP A 401 4.43 -10.98 -7.96
C TRP A 401 5.45 -10.28 -7.05
N LYS A 402 5.12 -10.09 -5.80
CA LYS A 402 5.97 -9.53 -4.73
C LYS A 402 7.45 -9.91 -4.88
N ALA A 403 8.33 -8.96 -4.62
CA ALA A 403 9.79 -9.04 -4.70
C ALA A 403 10.37 -9.17 -6.13
N LYS A 404 9.53 -9.15 -7.17
CA LYS A 404 9.95 -9.11 -8.57
C LYS A 404 9.84 -7.68 -9.12
N MET A 405 10.84 -7.27 -9.94
CA MET A 405 10.85 -5.93 -10.54
C MET A 405 10.03 -5.85 -11.84
N TYR A 406 9.23 -6.87 -12.12
CA TYR A 406 8.21 -6.87 -13.17
C TYR A 406 6.93 -6.16 -12.68
N GLU A 407 6.03 -5.80 -13.61
CA GLU A 407 4.81 -5.06 -13.29
C GLU A 407 3.98 -5.75 -12.18
N GLY A 408 3.89 -7.09 -12.15
CA GLY A 408 3.15 -7.80 -11.12
C GLY A 408 3.72 -7.68 -9.69
N GLY A 409 4.98 -7.27 -9.57
CA GLY A 409 5.59 -7.02 -8.26
C GLY A 409 5.54 -5.55 -7.83
N ILE A 410 5.70 -4.62 -8.77
CA ILE A 410 5.91 -3.19 -8.48
C ILE A 410 4.73 -2.28 -8.85
N CYS A 411 3.80 -2.72 -9.71
CA CYS A 411 2.63 -1.91 -10.08
C CYS A 411 1.43 -2.31 -9.21
N SER A 412 0.93 -1.38 -8.40
CA SER A 412 -0.18 -1.58 -7.45
C SER A 412 -1.43 -0.82 -7.86
N PRO A 413 -2.64 -1.28 -7.46
CA PRO A 413 -3.83 -0.47 -7.56
C PRO A 413 -3.70 0.77 -6.66
N MET A 414 -4.12 1.93 -7.16
CA MET A 414 -4.14 3.16 -6.39
C MET A 414 -5.40 3.96 -6.69
N ILE A 415 -6.10 4.38 -5.63
CA ILE A 415 -7.31 5.21 -5.69
C ILE A 415 -7.01 6.52 -4.95
N ALA A 416 -7.25 7.65 -5.61
CA ALA A 416 -7.26 8.96 -4.97
C ALA A 416 -8.69 9.49 -4.92
N HIS A 417 -9.14 9.88 -3.72
CA HIS A 417 -10.44 10.48 -3.51
C HIS A 417 -10.29 11.77 -2.69
N TRP A 418 -10.75 12.88 -3.24
CA TRP A 418 -10.76 14.19 -2.58
C TRP A 418 -11.75 15.11 -3.27
N PRO A 419 -13.01 15.16 -2.83
CA PRO A 419 -14.07 15.94 -3.48
C PRO A 419 -13.75 17.41 -3.66
N ALA A 420 -13.13 18.04 -2.66
CA ALA A 420 -12.76 19.46 -2.75
C ALA A 420 -11.61 19.74 -3.74
N GLY A 421 -10.70 18.79 -3.99
CA GLY A 421 -9.44 19.04 -4.69
C GLY A 421 -9.25 18.37 -6.03
N ILE A 422 -9.79 17.17 -6.27
CA ILE A 422 -9.70 16.48 -7.57
C ILE A 422 -10.67 17.15 -8.56
N LYS A 423 -10.13 17.61 -9.70
CA LYS A 423 -10.88 18.35 -10.72
C LYS A 423 -11.10 17.57 -12.02
N VAL A 424 -10.38 16.47 -12.21
CA VAL A 424 -10.65 15.55 -13.33
C VAL A 424 -12.01 14.86 -13.15
N ALA A 425 -12.53 14.29 -14.22
CA ALA A 425 -13.83 13.61 -14.17
C ALA A 425 -13.86 12.50 -13.11
N LYS A 426 -14.92 12.45 -12.31
CA LYS A 426 -15.11 11.41 -11.30
C LYS A 426 -15.14 10.04 -11.98
N GLY A 427 -14.52 9.05 -11.33
CA GLY A 427 -14.44 7.69 -11.83
C GLY A 427 -13.46 7.48 -12.99
N SER A 428 -12.71 8.53 -13.39
CA SER A 428 -11.72 8.40 -14.46
C SER A 428 -10.52 7.53 -14.04
N VAL A 429 -9.78 7.07 -15.06
CA VAL A 429 -8.51 6.37 -14.92
C VAL A 429 -7.41 7.24 -15.53
N THR A 430 -6.30 7.40 -14.83
CA THR A 430 -5.08 8.00 -15.37
C THR A 430 -4.02 6.94 -15.61
N ASP A 431 -3.32 7.06 -16.74
CA ASP A 431 -2.13 6.25 -17.07
C ASP A 431 -0.81 7.00 -16.78
N GLU A 432 -0.90 8.13 -16.08
CA GLU A 432 0.28 8.90 -15.68
C GLU A 432 1.14 8.13 -14.69
N PRO A 433 2.41 7.84 -15.01
CA PRO A 433 3.27 7.09 -14.09
C PRO A 433 3.52 7.86 -12.80
N CYS A 434 3.18 7.24 -11.67
CA CYS A 434 3.43 7.78 -10.33
C CYS A 434 4.13 6.72 -9.47
N HIS A 435 4.89 7.16 -8.48
CA HIS A 435 5.65 6.30 -7.60
C HIS A 435 5.35 6.60 -6.14
N ILE A 436 5.55 5.63 -5.27
CA ILE A 436 5.29 5.73 -3.82
C ILE A 436 5.99 6.92 -3.17
N VAL A 437 7.17 7.33 -3.65
CA VAL A 437 7.90 8.51 -3.16
C VAL A 437 7.17 9.84 -3.43
N ASP A 438 6.23 9.87 -4.37
CA ASP A 438 5.45 11.06 -4.78
C ASP A 438 4.41 11.47 -3.74
N VAL A 439 4.05 10.53 -2.86
CA VAL A 439 3.08 10.79 -1.79
C VAL A 439 3.59 11.84 -0.82
N MET A 440 4.89 11.82 -0.48
CA MET A 440 5.51 12.85 0.35
C MET A 440 5.41 14.23 -0.30
N ALA A 441 5.84 14.36 -1.57
CA ALA A 441 5.80 15.62 -2.31
C ALA A 441 4.37 16.18 -2.42
N THR A 442 3.40 15.30 -2.69
CA THR A 442 1.99 15.64 -2.78
C THR A 442 1.45 16.14 -1.43
N SER A 443 1.77 15.43 -0.35
CA SER A 443 1.34 15.79 1.00
C SER A 443 1.88 17.15 1.43
N LEU A 444 3.15 17.42 1.15
CA LEU A 444 3.78 18.70 1.49
C LEU A 444 3.20 19.87 0.66
N GLU A 445 2.97 19.69 -0.64
CA GLU A 445 2.35 20.73 -1.48
C GLU A 445 0.97 21.11 -0.94
N LEU A 446 0.12 20.12 -0.64
CA LEU A 446 -1.23 20.35 -0.14
C LEU A 446 -1.24 20.95 1.26
N ALA A 447 -0.32 20.54 2.10
CA ALA A 447 -0.14 21.09 3.43
C ALA A 447 0.54 22.48 3.44
N LYS A 448 1.05 22.95 2.30
CA LYS A 448 1.89 24.16 2.19
C LYS A 448 3.08 24.07 3.15
N SER A 449 3.68 22.91 3.26
CA SER A 449 4.81 22.61 4.12
C SER A 449 6.09 22.49 3.31
N ASN A 450 7.22 22.91 3.91
CA ASN A 450 8.53 22.78 3.28
C ASN A 450 9.20 21.46 3.69
N TYR A 451 9.95 20.85 2.77
CA TYR A 451 10.86 19.77 3.08
C TYR A 451 12.15 20.34 3.67
N PRO A 452 12.56 19.97 4.89
CA PRO A 452 13.71 20.60 5.55
C PRO A 452 15.03 20.08 4.98
N ALA A 453 16.04 20.97 4.91
CA ALA A 453 17.42 20.55 4.59
C ALA A 453 18.16 20.00 5.82
N ILE A 454 17.73 20.40 7.02
CA ILE A 454 18.27 19.96 8.32
C ILE A 454 17.10 19.68 9.24
N TYR A 455 17.12 18.54 9.92
CA TYR A 455 16.12 18.16 10.91
C TYR A 455 16.76 17.53 12.14
N LYS A 456 16.46 18.05 13.35
CA LYS A 456 17.05 17.58 14.62
C LYS A 456 18.59 17.45 14.57
N GLY A 457 19.24 18.40 13.87
CA GLY A 457 20.69 18.42 13.71
C GLY A 457 21.26 17.54 12.59
N ASN A 458 20.45 16.69 11.96
CA ASN A 458 20.88 15.83 10.85
C ASN A 458 20.69 16.55 9.51
N LYS A 459 21.65 16.41 8.60
CA LYS A 459 21.51 16.82 7.20
C LYS A 459 20.57 15.82 6.50
N ILE A 460 19.51 16.32 5.88
CA ILE A 460 18.48 15.51 5.22
C ILE A 460 18.80 15.39 3.72
N LEU A 461 18.67 14.20 3.16
CA LEU A 461 18.77 13.96 1.72
C LEU A 461 17.64 14.66 0.97
N PRO A 462 17.86 15.16 -0.23
CA PRO A 462 16.79 15.73 -1.05
C PRO A 462 15.67 14.71 -1.30
N MET A 463 14.42 15.16 -1.18
CA MET A 463 13.26 14.38 -1.53
C MET A 463 13.32 13.95 -3.00
N GLN A 464 12.91 12.71 -3.30
CA GLN A 464 12.96 12.13 -4.64
C GLN A 464 11.62 12.23 -5.38
N GLY A 465 10.52 12.39 -4.63
CA GLY A 465 9.17 12.42 -5.19
C GLY A 465 8.82 13.72 -5.90
N GLU A 466 7.91 13.62 -6.85
CA GLU A 466 7.27 14.73 -7.55
C GLU A 466 5.76 14.74 -7.25
N SER A 467 5.18 15.93 -7.01
CA SER A 467 3.78 16.06 -6.61
C SER A 467 2.80 15.50 -7.65
N MET A 468 1.77 14.79 -7.20
CA MET A 468 0.63 14.33 -7.99
C MET A 468 -0.49 15.38 -8.09
N VAL A 469 -0.39 16.53 -7.45
CA VAL A 469 -1.42 17.58 -7.50
C VAL A 469 -1.77 18.01 -8.94
N PRO A 470 -0.81 18.14 -9.88
CA PRO A 470 -1.16 18.40 -11.28
C PRO A 470 -2.00 17.30 -11.93
N VAL A 471 -1.79 16.04 -11.56
CA VAL A 471 -2.61 14.91 -12.03
C VAL A 471 -4.04 15.04 -11.51
N PHE A 472 -4.23 15.41 -10.24
CA PHE A 472 -5.56 15.66 -9.65
C PHE A 472 -6.32 16.81 -10.35
N LYS A 473 -5.60 17.83 -10.82
CA LYS A 473 -6.18 19.01 -11.47
C LYS A 473 -6.44 18.79 -12.96
N ASN A 474 -5.50 18.19 -13.68
CA ASN A 474 -5.46 18.18 -15.14
C ASN A 474 -5.31 16.77 -15.76
N GLY A 475 -5.17 15.74 -14.94
CA GLY A 475 -4.95 14.35 -15.38
C GLY A 475 -3.52 14.04 -15.79
N LYS A 476 -2.61 15.01 -15.83
CA LYS A 476 -1.22 14.87 -16.30
C LYS A 476 -0.25 15.72 -15.49
N ARG A 477 1.02 15.30 -15.48
CA ARG A 477 2.16 16.05 -14.91
C ARG A 477 3.41 15.89 -15.80
N LYS A 478 4.49 16.59 -15.48
CA LYS A 478 5.79 16.34 -16.13
C LYS A 478 6.34 14.96 -15.78
N GLY A 479 6.23 14.59 -14.50
CA GLY A 479 6.66 13.29 -13.98
C GLY A 479 8.18 13.09 -13.97
N HIS A 480 8.58 11.93 -13.42
CA HIS A 480 9.98 11.52 -13.33
C HIS A 480 10.57 11.24 -14.72
N THR A 481 11.82 11.65 -14.95
CA THR A 481 12.55 11.22 -16.15
C THR A 481 12.83 9.72 -16.12
N TYR A 482 13.23 9.22 -14.95
CA TYR A 482 13.46 7.80 -14.68
C TYR A 482 12.95 7.45 -13.29
N ILE A 483 12.42 6.22 -13.16
CA ILE A 483 12.10 5.59 -11.88
C ILE A 483 12.94 4.31 -11.79
N GLY A 484 13.78 4.22 -10.75
CA GLY A 484 14.65 3.07 -10.54
C GLY A 484 14.13 2.15 -9.44
N PHE A 485 14.41 0.86 -9.58
CA PHE A 485 14.01 -0.18 -8.64
C PHE A 485 15.15 -1.15 -8.39
N GLU A 486 15.31 -1.57 -7.16
CA GLU A 486 16.19 -2.68 -6.80
C GLU A 486 15.65 -3.39 -5.56
N HIS A 487 15.65 -4.71 -5.57
CA HIS A 487 15.41 -5.54 -4.39
C HIS A 487 16.05 -6.92 -4.58
N PHE A 488 16.87 -7.37 -3.63
CA PHE A 488 17.58 -8.66 -3.66
C PHE A 488 18.28 -8.93 -5.00
N ASN A 489 18.97 -7.92 -5.54
CA ASN A 489 19.70 -7.98 -6.81
C ASN A 489 18.82 -8.12 -8.06
N GLU A 490 17.51 -8.04 -7.97
CA GLU A 490 16.65 -7.75 -9.12
C GLU A 490 16.61 -6.24 -9.33
N LYS A 491 16.80 -5.82 -10.57
CA LYS A 491 17.01 -4.42 -10.92
C LYS A 491 16.07 -4.01 -12.03
N ALA A 492 15.54 -2.80 -11.98
CA ALA A 492 14.82 -2.23 -13.11
C ALA A 492 14.98 -0.70 -13.16
N LEU A 493 14.86 -0.17 -14.38
CA LEU A 493 14.71 1.27 -14.60
C LEU A 493 13.61 1.49 -15.63
N MET A 494 12.68 2.37 -15.29
CA MET A 494 11.63 2.82 -16.20
C MET A 494 11.87 4.26 -16.61
N SER A 495 11.74 4.56 -17.90
CA SER A 495 11.82 5.93 -18.43
C SER A 495 10.42 6.51 -18.67
N ASN A 496 10.34 7.85 -18.72
CA ASN A 496 9.08 8.56 -18.93
C ASN A 496 8.44 8.36 -20.31
N ASP A 497 9.20 7.89 -21.29
CA ASP A 497 8.71 7.53 -22.63
C ASP A 497 8.18 6.06 -22.68
N GLY A 498 8.07 5.40 -21.51
CA GLY A 498 7.44 4.10 -21.35
C GLY A 498 8.33 2.89 -21.61
N TRP A 499 9.64 3.07 -21.74
CA TRP A 499 10.57 1.94 -21.82
C TRP A 499 11.03 1.51 -20.44
N LYS A 500 11.24 0.21 -20.29
CA LYS A 500 11.69 -0.39 -19.03
C LYS A 500 12.75 -1.46 -19.29
N ILE A 501 13.87 -1.35 -18.57
CA ILE A 501 14.86 -2.43 -18.51
C ILE A 501 14.71 -3.18 -17.19
N ILE A 502 14.95 -4.50 -17.24
CA ILE A 502 14.92 -5.37 -16.06
C ILE A 502 16.14 -6.29 -16.11
N GLN A 503 16.80 -6.47 -14.97
CA GLN A 503 17.80 -7.51 -14.76
C GLN A 503 17.30 -8.43 -13.63
N PRO A 504 16.79 -9.63 -13.95
CA PRO A 504 16.16 -10.53 -12.97
C PRO A 504 17.18 -11.32 -12.12
N GLY A 505 18.26 -10.68 -11.75
CA GLY A 505 19.33 -11.21 -10.90
C GLY A 505 20.71 -10.81 -11.38
N ASN A 506 21.71 -10.82 -10.50
CA ASN A 506 23.06 -10.27 -10.73
C ASN A 506 23.80 -10.80 -11.99
N LYS A 507 23.51 -12.03 -12.44
CA LYS A 507 24.16 -12.66 -13.58
C LYS A 507 23.27 -12.76 -14.82
N ALA A 508 22.03 -12.29 -14.72
CA ALA A 508 21.11 -12.31 -15.84
C ALA A 508 21.43 -11.20 -16.84
N ARG A 509 21.10 -11.43 -18.12
CA ARG A 509 21.12 -10.36 -19.12
C ARG A 509 20.02 -9.36 -18.83
N TRP A 510 20.23 -8.11 -19.20
CA TRP A 510 19.18 -7.10 -19.21
C TRP A 510 18.13 -7.43 -20.26
N GLU A 511 16.89 -7.32 -19.87
CA GLU A 511 15.70 -7.38 -20.71
C GLU A 511 15.21 -5.96 -21.00
N LEU A 512 14.49 -5.75 -22.11
CA LEU A 512 13.93 -4.45 -22.49
C LEU A 512 12.49 -4.61 -22.92
N TYR A 513 11.61 -3.76 -22.40
CA TYR A 513 10.18 -3.74 -22.69
C TYR A 513 9.68 -2.35 -23.03
N ASN A 514 8.67 -2.25 -23.91
CA ASN A 514 7.94 -1.01 -24.17
C ASN A 514 6.54 -1.11 -23.54
N LEU A 515 6.39 -0.52 -22.35
CA LEU A 515 5.13 -0.57 -21.59
C LEU A 515 3.96 0.18 -22.26
N ASN A 516 4.20 0.99 -23.29
CA ASN A 516 3.12 1.61 -24.04
C ASN A 516 2.39 0.63 -24.95
N THR A 517 3.02 -0.49 -25.29
CA THR A 517 2.48 -1.53 -26.18
C THR A 517 2.46 -2.92 -25.56
N ASP A 518 3.24 -3.14 -24.50
CA ASP A 518 3.39 -4.43 -23.81
C ASP A 518 3.46 -4.22 -22.30
N ARG A 519 2.30 -3.94 -21.69
CA ARG A 519 2.16 -3.70 -20.25
C ARG A 519 2.43 -4.95 -19.40
N SER A 520 2.40 -6.13 -19.99
CA SER A 520 2.64 -7.40 -19.30
C SER A 520 4.02 -7.99 -19.54
N GLU A 521 4.93 -7.26 -20.21
CA GLU A 521 6.35 -7.58 -20.34
C GLU A 521 6.60 -8.97 -20.96
N GLN A 522 5.87 -9.28 -22.04
CA GLN A 522 5.97 -10.58 -22.72
C GLN A 522 7.00 -10.59 -23.86
N HIS A 523 7.29 -9.43 -24.45
CA HIS A 523 8.14 -9.32 -25.63
C HIS A 523 9.45 -8.60 -25.30
N ASN A 524 10.48 -9.38 -24.99
CA ASN A 524 11.81 -8.82 -24.72
C ASN A 524 12.43 -8.27 -26.00
N LEU A 525 12.66 -6.97 -26.04
CA LEU A 525 13.20 -6.21 -27.17
C LEU A 525 14.70 -5.91 -27.06
N ALA A 526 15.42 -6.51 -26.10
CA ALA A 526 16.81 -6.18 -25.81
C ALA A 526 17.75 -6.43 -27.01
N ASP A 527 17.55 -7.52 -27.75
CA ASP A 527 18.37 -7.83 -28.94
C ASP A 527 17.99 -6.94 -30.12
N THR A 528 16.78 -6.36 -30.15
CA THR A 528 16.32 -5.44 -31.21
C THR A 528 16.86 -4.02 -31.01
N TYR A 529 17.02 -3.60 -29.76
CA TYR A 529 17.43 -2.22 -29.41
C TYR A 529 18.63 -2.21 -28.44
N PRO A 530 19.78 -2.77 -28.81
CA PRO A 530 20.95 -2.90 -27.91
C PRO A 530 21.49 -1.54 -27.43
N ASP A 531 21.46 -0.51 -28.27
CA ASP A 531 21.92 0.83 -27.92
C ASP A 531 21.04 1.47 -26.85
N ARG A 532 19.72 1.25 -26.92
CA ARG A 532 18.78 1.71 -25.87
C ARG A 532 19.04 1.00 -24.56
N VAL A 533 19.26 -0.31 -24.58
CA VAL A 533 19.64 -1.08 -23.38
C VAL A 533 20.90 -0.48 -22.77
N ALA A 534 21.96 -0.27 -23.55
CA ALA A 534 23.23 0.28 -23.05
C ALA A 534 23.04 1.68 -22.43
N ALA A 535 22.26 2.55 -23.08
CA ALA A 535 21.94 3.88 -22.55
C ALA A 535 21.18 3.81 -21.22
N MET A 536 20.14 2.98 -21.13
CA MET A 536 19.33 2.85 -19.91
C MET A 536 20.10 2.16 -18.78
N VAL A 537 21.00 1.22 -19.07
CA VAL A 537 21.87 0.60 -18.06
C VAL A 537 22.79 1.66 -17.44
N LYS A 538 23.37 2.55 -18.23
CA LYS A 538 24.18 3.66 -17.72
C LYS A 538 23.37 4.58 -16.79
N GLU A 539 22.12 4.88 -17.14
CA GLU A 539 21.23 5.66 -16.28
C GLU A 539 20.87 4.91 -14.98
N TYR A 540 20.66 3.59 -15.05
CA TYR A 540 20.45 2.75 -13.88
C TYR A 540 21.66 2.80 -12.93
N GLU A 541 22.88 2.64 -13.46
CA GLU A 541 24.10 2.68 -12.66
C GLU A 541 24.25 4.03 -11.94
N ALA A 542 24.02 5.14 -12.65
CA ALA A 542 24.03 6.47 -12.07
C ALA A 542 22.91 6.66 -10.99
N TRP A 543 21.74 6.09 -11.23
CA TRP A 543 20.67 6.07 -10.23
C TRP A 543 21.04 5.23 -9.00
N ALA A 544 21.60 4.04 -9.19
CA ALA A 544 21.99 3.12 -8.13
C ALA A 544 23.06 3.73 -7.19
N GLU A 545 24.00 4.46 -7.75
CA GLU A 545 25.02 5.17 -6.98
C GLU A 545 24.39 6.28 -6.12
N ARG A 546 23.65 7.22 -6.73
CA ARG A 546 23.04 8.35 -6.00
C ARG A 546 21.95 7.92 -5.02
N SER A 547 21.32 6.77 -5.25
CA SER A 547 20.26 6.21 -4.41
C SER A 547 20.76 5.24 -3.34
N MET A 548 22.11 5.11 -3.16
CA MET A 548 22.74 4.28 -2.12
C MET A 548 22.49 2.76 -2.30
N VAL A 549 22.15 2.31 -3.52
CA VAL A 549 22.04 0.89 -3.84
C VAL A 549 23.42 0.21 -3.75
N VAL A 550 24.47 0.93 -4.05
CA VAL A 550 25.84 0.47 -3.91
C VAL A 550 26.56 1.23 -2.82
N PRO A 551 27.40 0.57 -2.00
CA PRO A 551 27.72 -0.87 -2.06
C PRO A 551 26.52 -1.73 -1.64
N ALA A 552 26.29 -2.85 -2.34
CA ALA A 552 25.26 -3.82 -2.03
C ALA A 552 25.79 -4.97 -1.16
N PRO A 553 24.94 -5.62 -0.34
CA PRO A 553 25.29 -6.85 0.37
C PRO A 553 25.69 -7.96 -0.60
N ARG A 554 26.62 -8.82 -0.18
CA ARG A 554 27.13 -9.95 -0.98
C ARG A 554 26.19 -11.14 -0.94
#